data_fb0009dddb08143bfe43d060274950f3
#
_entry.id   fb0009dddb08143bfe43d060274950f3
#
_cell.length_a   1.000
_cell.length_b   1.000
_cell.length_c   1.000
_cell.angle_alpha   90.00
_cell.angle_beta   90.00
_cell.angle_gamma   90.00
#
_symmetry.space_group_name_H-M   'P 1'
#
loop_
_entity.id
_entity.type
_entity.pdbx_description
1 polymer ?
#
loop_
_entity_poly.entity_id
_entity_poly.type
_entity_poly.pdbx_seq_one_letter_code
_entity_poly.pdbx_strand_id
1 'polypeptide(L)'
;MKLKEEVMQKLQFVKDPEIPSISVIELGMIEAVIVGEREITIKALPTFVGCPALELIKCNMIDALAHIKENREIKIEFIYDPPWTSERISDVGREKLKEYGIAPPPEFLNDGSFGEICCPYCDSRYTTLENLFGPTACRCILYCKSCKNPFEAMRPVSNLM
;
A
#
# COMPACT_ATOMS: atom_id res chain seq x y z
N MET A 1 -20.42 -15.64 2.24
CA MET A 1 -19.52 -15.43 1.08
C MET A 1 -19.85 -14.15 0.32
N LYS A 2 -21.09 -13.97 -0.09
CA LYS A 2 -21.53 -12.78 -0.85
C LYS A 2 -21.22 -11.45 -0.16
N LEU A 3 -21.47 -11.34 1.14
CA LEU A 3 -21.21 -10.10 1.90
C LEU A 3 -19.72 -9.79 2.02
N LYS A 4 -18.87 -10.79 2.17
CA LYS A 4 -17.41 -10.62 2.19
C LYS A 4 -16.88 -10.07 0.86
N GLU A 5 -17.39 -10.61 -0.26
CA GLU A 5 -17.05 -10.14 -1.60
C GLU A 5 -17.48 -8.67 -1.81
N GLU A 6 -18.69 -8.34 -1.34
CA GLU A 6 -19.21 -6.98 -1.41
C GLU A 6 -18.36 -6.01 -0.59
N VAL A 7 -17.93 -6.39 0.61
CA VAL A 7 -16.96 -5.62 1.41
C VAL A 7 -15.68 -5.37 0.64
N MET A 8 -15.11 -6.43 0.05
CA MET A 8 -13.86 -6.30 -0.73
C MET A 8 -14.04 -5.39 -1.95
N GLN A 9 -15.17 -5.48 -2.66
CA GLN A 9 -15.48 -4.59 -3.78
C GLN A 9 -15.57 -3.12 -3.36
N LYS A 10 -16.18 -2.84 -2.22
CA LYS A 10 -16.27 -1.47 -1.70
C LYS A 10 -14.92 -0.93 -1.26
N LEU A 11 -14.09 -1.76 -0.65
CA LEU A 11 -12.74 -1.35 -0.24
C LEU A 11 -11.82 -1.02 -1.41
N GLN A 12 -12.09 -1.50 -2.61
CA GLN A 12 -11.34 -1.10 -3.81
C GLN A 12 -11.47 0.39 -4.14
N PHE A 13 -12.50 1.05 -3.66
CA PHE A 13 -12.69 2.49 -3.84
C PHE A 13 -12.04 3.33 -2.74
N VAL A 14 -11.54 2.70 -1.68
CA VAL A 14 -10.82 3.38 -0.61
C VAL A 14 -9.36 3.57 -1.04
N LYS A 15 -8.99 4.81 -1.31
CA LYS A 15 -7.67 5.18 -1.81
C LYS A 15 -6.76 5.62 -0.67
N ASP A 16 -5.46 5.43 -0.87
CA ASP A 16 -4.46 6.00 0.02
C ASP A 16 -4.50 7.53 -0.08
N PRO A 17 -4.60 8.28 1.04
CA PRO A 17 -4.67 9.73 0.99
C PRO A 17 -3.43 10.41 0.39
N GLU A 18 -2.28 9.77 0.49
CA GLU A 18 -1.00 10.28 -0.02
C GLU A 18 -0.73 9.85 -1.46
N ILE A 19 -1.38 8.78 -1.92
CA ILE A 19 -1.27 8.25 -3.28
C ILE A 19 -2.68 7.95 -3.80
N PRO A 20 -3.42 8.97 -4.25
CA PRO A 20 -4.86 8.83 -4.54
C PRO A 20 -5.21 7.88 -5.69
N SER A 21 -4.23 7.44 -6.46
CA SER A 21 -4.42 6.49 -7.56
C SER A 21 -4.48 5.03 -7.12
N ILE A 22 -4.01 4.71 -5.91
CA ILE A 22 -3.91 3.33 -5.43
C ILE A 22 -4.87 3.08 -4.26
N SER A 23 -5.52 1.92 -4.27
CA SER A 23 -6.45 1.52 -3.21
C SER A 23 -5.76 0.71 -2.10
N VAL A 24 -6.43 0.62 -0.96
CA VAL A 24 -5.98 -0.24 0.16
C VAL A 24 -5.92 -1.72 -0.23
N ILE A 25 -6.75 -2.15 -1.18
CA ILE A 25 -6.70 -3.51 -1.74
C ILE A 25 -5.44 -3.70 -2.58
N GLU A 26 -5.15 -2.76 -3.49
CA GLU A 26 -3.98 -2.82 -4.37
C GLU A 26 -2.67 -2.71 -3.60
N LEU A 27 -2.66 -1.97 -2.49
CA LEU A 27 -1.52 -1.92 -1.56
C LEU A 27 -1.34 -3.21 -0.74
N GLY A 28 -2.31 -4.11 -0.77
CA GLY A 28 -2.26 -5.34 0.03
C GLY A 28 -2.40 -5.11 1.53
N MET A 29 -3.08 -4.04 1.93
CA MET A 29 -3.29 -3.72 3.35
C MET A 29 -4.34 -4.61 4.01
N ILE A 30 -5.25 -5.22 3.26
CA ILE A 30 -6.34 -6.02 3.83
C ILE A 30 -5.85 -7.45 4.06
N GLU A 31 -5.79 -7.85 5.32
CA GLU A 31 -5.39 -9.21 5.72
C GLU A 31 -6.60 -10.13 5.82
N ALA A 32 -7.67 -9.68 6.47
CA ALA A 32 -8.85 -10.50 6.65
C ALA A 32 -10.12 -9.67 6.75
N VAL A 33 -11.22 -10.24 6.26
CA VAL A 33 -12.58 -9.73 6.46
C VAL A 33 -13.36 -10.82 7.18
N ILE A 34 -13.83 -10.53 8.38
CA ILE A 34 -14.58 -11.44 9.24
C ILE A 34 -15.99 -10.90 9.37
N VAL A 35 -16.96 -11.65 8.83
CA VAL A 35 -18.37 -11.28 8.87
C VAL A 35 -19.04 -12.06 10.00
N GLY A 36 -19.40 -11.35 11.07
CA GLY A 36 -20.17 -11.89 12.19
C GLY A 36 -21.65 -11.50 12.09
N GLU A 37 -22.43 -11.95 13.07
CA GLU A 37 -23.86 -11.62 13.13
C GLU A 37 -24.13 -10.15 13.47
N ARG A 38 -23.31 -9.57 14.32
CA ARG A 38 -23.48 -8.20 14.85
C ARG A 38 -22.40 -7.23 14.38
N GLU A 39 -21.29 -7.73 13.87
CA GLU A 39 -20.16 -6.90 13.45
C GLU A 39 -19.49 -7.45 12.19
N ILE A 40 -18.86 -6.56 11.46
CA ILE A 40 -17.93 -6.89 10.37
C ILE A 40 -16.58 -6.36 10.78
N THR A 41 -15.63 -7.25 11.02
CA THR A 41 -14.27 -6.89 11.42
C THR A 41 -13.33 -6.99 10.22
N ILE A 42 -12.61 -5.92 9.94
CA ILE A 42 -11.59 -5.87 8.89
C ILE A 42 -10.23 -5.72 9.56
N LYS A 43 -9.37 -6.71 9.35
CA LYS A 43 -7.98 -6.66 9.79
C LYS A 43 -7.11 -6.09 8.68
N ALA A 44 -6.45 -4.99 8.96
CA ALA A 44 -5.61 -4.29 8.01
C ALA A 44 -4.17 -4.18 8.52
N LEU A 45 -3.23 -4.22 7.58
CA LEU A 45 -1.81 -4.13 7.84
C LEU A 45 -1.31 -2.74 7.44
N PRO A 46 -0.82 -1.91 8.38
CA PRO A 46 -0.21 -0.65 8.03
C PRO A 46 1.06 -0.85 7.20
N THR A 47 1.23 -0.07 6.16
CA THR A 47 2.45 -0.10 5.33
C THR A 47 3.66 0.48 6.07
N PHE A 48 3.40 1.29 7.09
CA PHE A 48 4.41 1.89 7.93
C PHE A 48 3.87 2.10 9.34
N VAL A 49 4.64 1.73 10.37
CA VAL A 49 4.28 1.93 11.77
C VAL A 49 4.31 3.42 12.10
N GLY A 50 3.22 3.94 12.69
CA GLY A 50 3.12 5.35 13.03
C GLY A 50 2.75 6.27 11.86
N CYS A 51 2.24 5.72 10.75
CA CYS A 51 1.76 6.51 9.62
C CYS A 51 0.59 7.41 10.05
N PRO A 52 0.68 8.74 9.87
CA PRO A 52 -0.41 9.65 10.27
C PRO A 52 -1.67 9.51 9.44
N ALA A 53 -1.59 8.87 8.26
CA ALA A 53 -2.73 8.64 7.38
C ALA A 53 -3.65 7.49 7.84
N LEU A 54 -3.25 6.66 8.80
CA LEU A 54 -4.01 5.47 9.21
C LEU A 54 -5.41 5.80 9.73
N GLU A 55 -5.55 6.83 10.51
CA GLU A 55 -6.88 7.24 11.01
C GLU A 55 -7.81 7.69 9.89
N LEU A 56 -7.29 8.41 8.90
CA LEU A 56 -8.05 8.81 7.73
C LEU A 56 -8.44 7.61 6.86
N ILE A 57 -7.52 6.68 6.66
CA ILE A 57 -7.79 5.43 5.94
C ILE A 57 -8.90 4.65 6.64
N LYS A 58 -8.82 4.53 7.97
CA LYS A 58 -9.85 3.89 8.79
C LYS A 58 -11.22 4.54 8.60
N CYS A 59 -11.30 5.85 8.70
CA CYS A 59 -12.55 6.59 8.48
C CYS A 59 -13.10 6.34 7.07
N ASN A 60 -12.26 6.42 6.06
CA ASN A 60 -12.66 6.19 4.67
C ASN A 60 -13.16 4.75 4.44
N MET A 61 -12.56 3.77 5.09
CA MET A 61 -13.02 2.38 5.04
C MET A 61 -14.42 2.24 5.68
N ILE A 62 -14.63 2.84 6.84
CA ILE A 62 -15.92 2.81 7.53
C ILE A 62 -17.00 3.47 6.67
N ASP A 63 -16.69 4.64 6.09
CA ASP A 63 -17.62 5.38 5.24
C ASP A 63 -17.99 4.58 3.97
N ALA A 64 -17.01 3.93 3.35
CA ALA A 64 -17.25 3.10 2.16
C ALA A 64 -18.18 1.91 2.46
N LEU A 65 -18.19 1.42 3.69
CA LEU A 65 -18.97 0.27 4.12
C LEU A 65 -20.30 0.66 4.78
N ALA A 66 -20.59 1.93 4.93
CA ALA A 66 -21.77 2.42 5.65
C ALA A 66 -23.10 1.86 5.12
N HIS A 67 -23.18 1.62 3.81
CA HIS A 67 -24.40 1.15 3.15
C HIS A 67 -24.60 -0.38 3.23
N ILE A 68 -23.56 -1.13 3.52
CA ILE A 68 -23.61 -2.59 3.53
C ILE A 68 -23.63 -3.22 4.92
N LYS A 69 -23.57 -2.40 5.95
CA LYS A 69 -23.50 -2.89 7.33
C LYS A 69 -24.76 -3.61 7.84
N GLU A 70 -25.94 -3.36 7.24
CA GLU A 70 -27.20 -4.06 7.56
C GLU A 70 -27.42 -4.25 9.08
N ASN A 71 -27.31 -3.19 9.88
CA ASN A 71 -27.38 -3.22 11.35
C ASN A 71 -26.17 -3.89 12.03
N ARG A 72 -25.08 -4.13 11.31
CA ARG A 72 -23.81 -4.59 11.89
C ARG A 72 -22.89 -3.41 12.16
N GLU A 73 -22.10 -3.53 13.19
CA GLU A 73 -21.01 -2.57 13.47
C GLU A 73 -19.81 -2.87 12.55
N ILE A 74 -19.21 -1.82 12.00
CA ILE A 74 -17.97 -1.94 11.22
C ILE A 74 -16.79 -1.67 12.15
N LYS A 75 -15.91 -2.64 12.27
CA LYS A 75 -14.71 -2.56 13.08
C LYS A 75 -13.47 -2.71 12.23
N ILE A 76 -12.59 -1.73 12.27
CA ILE A 76 -11.30 -1.77 11.59
C ILE A 76 -10.21 -1.95 12.63
N GLU A 77 -9.45 -3.02 12.51
CA GLU A 77 -8.32 -3.34 13.37
C GLU A 77 -7.03 -3.28 12.58
N PHE A 78 -6.13 -2.37 12.93
CA PHE A 78 -4.76 -2.40 12.42
C PHE A 78 -3.96 -3.42 13.22
N ILE A 79 -3.41 -4.40 12.52
CA ILE A 79 -2.58 -5.45 13.10
C ILE A 79 -1.18 -5.40 12.50
N TYR A 80 -0.21 -5.88 13.27
CA TYR A 80 1.21 -5.85 12.89
C TYR A 80 1.81 -7.24 12.75
N ASP A 81 0.99 -8.27 12.90
CA ASP A 81 1.37 -9.67 12.71
C ASP A 81 0.27 -10.38 11.89
N PRO A 82 0.56 -10.83 10.69
CA PRO A 82 1.85 -10.70 9.98
C PRO A 82 2.15 -9.23 9.63
N PRO A 83 3.44 -8.85 9.49
CA PRO A 83 3.77 -7.49 9.05
C PRO A 83 3.44 -7.29 7.58
N TRP A 84 3.12 -6.06 7.20
CA TRP A 84 3.00 -5.72 5.79
C TRP A 84 4.37 -5.77 5.11
N THR A 85 4.44 -6.33 3.91
CA THR A 85 5.64 -6.34 3.07
C THR A 85 5.33 -5.79 1.68
N SER A 86 6.35 -5.30 0.99
CA SER A 86 6.21 -4.75 -0.37
C SER A 86 5.67 -5.76 -1.39
N GLU A 87 5.86 -7.04 -1.14
CA GLU A 87 5.36 -8.12 -2.01
C GLU A 87 3.83 -8.20 -2.04
N ARG A 88 3.16 -7.60 -1.04
CA ARG A 88 1.70 -7.58 -0.96
C ARG A 88 1.06 -6.61 -1.97
N ILE A 89 1.84 -5.69 -2.55
CA ILE A 89 1.34 -4.77 -3.57
C ILE A 89 1.00 -5.58 -4.82
N SER A 90 -0.23 -5.43 -5.33
CA SER A 90 -0.66 -6.10 -6.56
C SER A 90 0.07 -5.56 -7.79
N ASP A 91 0.06 -6.32 -8.88
CA ASP A 91 0.63 -5.86 -10.16
C ASP A 91 -0.05 -4.58 -10.66
N VAL A 92 -1.38 -4.49 -10.52
CA VAL A 92 -2.14 -3.27 -10.83
C VAL A 92 -1.70 -2.10 -9.93
N GLY A 93 -1.47 -2.36 -8.65
CA GLY A 93 -0.97 -1.36 -7.71
C GLY A 93 0.42 -0.84 -8.10
N ARG A 94 1.31 -1.71 -8.54
CA ARG A 94 2.65 -1.34 -9.03
C ARG A 94 2.58 -0.45 -10.27
N GLU A 95 1.73 -0.78 -11.23
CA GLU A 95 1.51 0.05 -12.41
C GLU A 95 0.94 1.42 -12.07
N LYS A 96 -0.01 1.50 -11.14
CA LYS A 96 -0.58 2.76 -10.68
C LYS A 96 0.44 3.64 -9.95
N LEU A 97 1.32 3.05 -9.14
CA LEU A 97 2.43 3.78 -8.54
C LEU A 97 3.32 4.40 -9.60
N LYS A 98 3.71 3.62 -10.60
CA LYS A 98 4.54 4.08 -11.70
C LYS A 98 3.90 5.21 -12.49
N GLU A 99 2.63 5.08 -12.83
CA GLU A 99 1.85 6.14 -13.52
C GLU A 99 1.77 7.43 -12.70
N TYR A 100 1.72 7.32 -11.38
CA TYR A 100 1.72 8.47 -10.47
C TYR A 100 3.11 9.12 -10.32
N GLY A 101 4.15 8.50 -10.86
CA GLY A 101 5.54 9.00 -10.77
C GLY A 101 6.31 8.47 -9.55
N ILE A 102 5.80 7.42 -8.91
CA ILE A 102 6.46 6.75 -7.80
C ILE A 102 6.95 5.39 -8.29
N ALA A 103 8.26 5.15 -8.19
CA ALA A 103 8.81 3.85 -8.54
C ALA A 103 8.29 2.79 -7.55
N PRO A 104 7.71 1.67 -8.05
CA PRO A 104 7.31 0.58 -7.16
C PRO A 104 8.55 -0.05 -6.50
N PRO A 105 8.38 -0.67 -5.31
CA PRO A 105 9.49 -1.32 -4.64
C PRO A 105 10.01 -2.49 -5.48
N PRO A 106 11.34 -2.75 -5.47
CA PRO A 106 11.92 -3.85 -6.21
C PRO A 106 11.52 -5.20 -5.60
N GLU A 107 11.61 -6.25 -6.40
CA GLU A 107 11.44 -7.61 -5.90
C GLU A 107 12.62 -8.02 -5.01
N PHE A 108 12.35 -8.93 -4.07
CA PHE A 108 13.41 -9.55 -3.29
C PHE A 108 14.22 -10.49 -4.15
N LEU A 109 15.54 -10.43 -4.00
CA LEU A 109 16.45 -11.39 -4.59
C LEU A 109 16.63 -12.61 -3.67
N ASN A 110 17.10 -13.72 -4.23
CA ASN A 110 17.30 -14.97 -3.49
C ASN A 110 18.31 -14.86 -2.34
N ASP A 111 19.17 -13.85 -2.36
CA ASP A 111 20.15 -13.56 -1.30
C ASP A 111 19.61 -12.69 -0.16
N GLY A 112 18.32 -12.35 -0.22
CA GLY A 112 17.66 -11.48 0.77
C GLY A 112 17.87 -9.98 0.55
N SER A 113 18.59 -9.59 -0.50
CA SER A 113 18.74 -8.19 -0.87
C SER A 113 17.58 -7.70 -1.76
N PHE A 114 17.47 -6.39 -1.91
CA PHE A 114 16.53 -5.78 -2.84
C PHE A 114 17.14 -5.69 -4.23
N GLY A 115 16.31 -5.91 -5.25
CA GLY A 115 16.65 -5.61 -6.63
C GLY A 115 16.84 -4.11 -6.86
N GLU A 116 17.22 -3.76 -8.07
CA GLU A 116 17.40 -2.38 -8.48
C GLU A 116 16.04 -1.68 -8.65
N ILE A 117 15.98 -0.42 -8.23
CA ILE A 117 14.80 0.44 -8.43
C ILE A 117 14.91 1.10 -9.80
N CYS A 118 13.96 0.82 -10.68
CA CYS A 118 13.93 1.40 -12.01
C CYS A 118 13.31 2.81 -11.99
N CYS A 119 13.82 3.69 -12.84
CA CYS A 119 13.25 5.02 -13.03
C CYS A 119 11.81 4.91 -13.57
N PRO A 120 10.81 5.56 -12.95
CA PRO A 120 9.43 5.50 -13.44
C PRO A 120 9.21 6.27 -14.74
N TYR A 121 10.16 7.10 -15.16
CA TYR A 121 10.05 7.93 -16.37
C TYR A 121 10.68 7.28 -17.61
N CYS A 122 11.82 6.59 -17.46
CA CYS A 122 12.56 6.03 -18.58
C CYS A 122 12.91 4.54 -18.43
N ASP A 123 12.48 3.89 -17.36
CA ASP A 123 12.74 2.48 -17.02
C ASP A 123 14.22 2.11 -16.83
N SER A 124 15.12 3.09 -16.76
CA SER A 124 16.54 2.85 -16.54
C SER A 124 16.80 2.29 -15.15
N ARG A 125 17.72 1.34 -15.08
CA ARG A 125 18.24 0.81 -13.81
C ARG A 125 19.40 1.62 -13.24
N TYR A 126 19.87 2.60 -14.01
CA TYR A 126 21.00 3.45 -13.63
C TYR A 126 20.54 4.58 -12.70
N THR A 127 20.19 4.19 -11.48
CA THR A 127 19.62 5.08 -10.45
C THR A 127 20.44 5.04 -9.18
N THR A 128 20.42 6.15 -8.43
CA THR A 128 21.10 6.26 -7.13
C THR A 128 20.15 6.76 -6.06
N LEU A 129 20.29 6.22 -4.84
CA LEU A 129 19.56 6.72 -3.68
C LEU A 129 20.18 8.03 -3.22
N GLU A 130 19.40 9.11 -3.25
CA GLU A 130 19.81 10.44 -2.80
C GLU A 130 19.41 10.71 -1.35
N ASN A 131 18.20 10.33 -0.97
CA ASN A 131 17.70 10.50 0.39
C ASN A 131 16.77 9.35 0.76
N LEU A 132 17.08 8.71 1.90
CA LEU A 132 16.26 7.64 2.43
C LEU A 132 14.88 8.15 2.91
N PHE A 133 14.77 9.44 3.20
CA PHE A 133 13.54 10.09 3.64
C PHE A 133 12.99 10.97 2.53
N GLY A 134 11.81 10.59 2.02
CA GLY A 134 11.06 11.36 1.03
C GLY A 134 9.97 12.23 1.67
N PRO A 135 8.97 12.65 0.88
CA PRO A 135 7.85 13.47 1.37
C PRO A 135 7.05 12.79 2.47
N THR A 136 7.03 11.46 2.49
CA THR A 136 6.38 10.65 3.51
C THR A 136 7.33 9.57 4.01
N ALA A 137 7.03 8.98 5.17
CA ALA A 137 7.88 7.96 5.79
C ALA A 137 8.01 6.68 4.95
N CYS A 138 7.04 6.41 4.08
CA CYS A 138 7.03 5.22 3.20
C CYS A 138 7.75 5.44 1.87
N ARG A 139 8.30 6.63 1.61
CA ARG A 139 8.98 6.99 0.36
C ARG A 139 10.42 7.40 0.58
N CYS A 140 11.22 7.22 -0.46
CA CYS A 140 12.59 7.72 -0.55
C CYS A 140 12.78 8.48 -1.87
N ILE A 141 13.89 9.20 -1.99
CA ILE A 141 14.22 10.01 -3.18
C ILE A 141 15.43 9.40 -3.86
N LEU A 142 15.30 9.15 -5.16
CA LEU A 142 16.37 8.66 -6.03
C LEU A 142 16.62 9.64 -7.18
N TYR A 143 17.73 9.42 -7.85
CA TYR A 143 18.11 10.16 -9.05
C TYR A 143 18.41 9.19 -10.19
N CYS A 144 17.83 9.44 -11.35
CA CYS A 144 18.11 8.68 -12.55
C CYS A 144 19.26 9.34 -13.32
N LYS A 145 20.36 8.61 -13.47
CA LYS A 145 21.53 9.09 -14.22
C LYS A 145 21.34 9.07 -15.73
N SER A 146 20.33 8.31 -16.22
CA SER A 146 20.02 8.24 -17.64
C SER A 146 19.20 9.44 -18.11
N CYS A 147 18.01 9.68 -17.53
CA CYS A 147 17.15 10.79 -17.93
C CYS A 147 17.41 12.09 -17.12
N LYS A 148 18.30 12.04 -16.13
CA LYS A 148 18.71 13.19 -15.31
C LYS A 148 17.57 13.79 -14.46
N ASN A 149 16.63 12.97 -14.05
CA ASN A 149 15.51 13.41 -13.20
C ASN A 149 15.56 12.76 -11.82
N PRO A 150 15.28 13.54 -10.76
CA PRO A 150 14.95 12.95 -9.47
C PRO A 150 13.56 12.31 -9.52
N PHE A 151 13.34 11.30 -8.70
CA PHE A 151 12.04 10.66 -8.57
C PHE A 151 11.85 10.09 -7.18
N GLU A 152 10.60 9.84 -6.82
CA GLU A 152 10.24 9.18 -5.58
C GLU A 152 10.07 7.68 -5.82
N ALA A 153 10.37 6.89 -4.79
CA ALA A 153 10.11 5.45 -4.79
C ALA A 153 9.50 5.04 -3.45
N MET A 154 8.67 4.00 -3.47
CA MET A 154 8.27 3.35 -2.22
C MET A 154 9.47 2.65 -1.61
N ARG A 155 9.66 2.85 -0.30
CA ARG A 155 10.73 2.14 0.43
C ARG A 155 10.39 0.65 0.45
N PRO A 156 11.34 -0.21 0.05
CA PRO A 156 11.13 -1.64 0.14
C PRO A 156 11.04 -2.09 1.59
N VAL A 157 10.07 -2.95 1.88
CA VAL A 157 9.82 -3.51 3.21
C VAL A 157 9.82 -5.03 3.12
N SER A 158 10.56 -5.66 3.99
CA SER A 158 10.74 -7.10 4.07
C SER A 158 10.53 -7.59 5.50
N ASN A 159 10.06 -8.82 5.63
CA ASN A 159 9.98 -9.52 6.91
C ASN A 159 11.32 -10.20 7.32
N LEU A 160 12.36 -10.01 6.53
CA LEU A 160 13.71 -10.52 6.83
C LEU A 160 14.59 -9.55 7.65
N MET A 161 14.01 -8.41 8.06
CA MET A 161 14.68 -7.44 8.94
C MET A 161 14.18 -7.54 10.35
#